data_f09fa9c21c5a679faa0ef6c5bb59d9f0
#
_entry.id   f09fa9c21c5a679faa0ef6c5bb59d9f0
#
_cell.length_a   1.000
_cell.length_b   1.000
_cell.length_c   1.000
_cell.angle_alpha   90.00
_cell.angle_beta   90.00
_cell.angle_gamma   90.00
#
_symmetry.space_group_name_H-M   'P 1'
#
loop_
_entity.id
_entity.type
_entity.pdbx_description
1 polymer ?
#
loop_
_entity_poly.entity_id
_entity_poly.type
_entity_poly.pdbx_seq_one_letter_code
_entity_poly.pdbx_strand_id
1 'polypeptide(L)'
;LVADDIDTVSFDALRQISGLKINGIDFALEVSTDYPVHDELGNHVFGVCEFDPAMPDAAMVSISPVGEILSDLLALSTLAHELGHAVFDAPGWIVQGSKGPGLFDDVEPTMKRAYRTTTPDSEHLSKALSAKPTTEEHFAELRANEFMGSLLVPRQRIIAAVEELAPGHDITIHRHPSTDPDHPG
;
A
#
# COMPACT_ATOMS: atom_id res chain seq x y z
N LEU A 1 -26.23 11.31 -19.85
CA LEU A 1 -24.85 11.52 -19.41
C LEU A 1 -24.22 10.14 -19.30
N VAL A 2 -23.42 9.79 -20.31
CA VAL A 2 -22.57 8.60 -20.30
C VAL A 2 -21.53 8.90 -19.25
N ALA A 3 -21.54 8.15 -18.14
CA ALA A 3 -20.39 8.11 -17.25
C ALA A 3 -19.24 7.56 -18.08
N ASP A 4 -18.29 8.41 -18.44
CA ASP A 4 -17.04 7.97 -19.02
C ASP A 4 -16.50 6.87 -18.10
N ASP A 5 -16.11 5.77 -18.72
CA ASP A 5 -15.55 4.58 -18.09
C ASP A 5 -14.28 4.99 -17.36
N ILE A 6 -14.48 5.47 -16.13
CA ILE A 6 -13.37 5.90 -15.28
C ILE A 6 -12.76 4.61 -14.76
N ASP A 7 -11.60 4.24 -15.28
CA ASP A 7 -10.84 3.05 -14.90
C ASP A 7 -10.74 2.92 -13.37
N THR A 8 -11.62 2.11 -12.80
CA THR A 8 -11.48 1.67 -11.42
C THR A 8 -10.41 0.61 -11.40
N VAL A 9 -9.41 0.80 -10.58
CA VAL A 9 -8.41 -0.24 -10.35
C VAL A 9 -9.11 -1.46 -9.80
N SER A 10 -9.03 -2.58 -10.49
CA SER A 10 -9.64 -3.83 -10.07
C SER A 10 -8.64 -4.71 -9.30
N PHE A 11 -9.18 -5.55 -8.44
CA PHE A 11 -8.38 -6.56 -7.72
C PHE A 11 -7.59 -7.45 -8.68
N ASP A 12 -8.22 -7.91 -9.76
CA ASP A 12 -7.56 -8.75 -10.76
C ASP A 12 -6.43 -8.04 -11.50
N ALA A 13 -6.57 -6.74 -11.76
CA ALA A 13 -5.50 -5.95 -12.37
C ALA A 13 -4.29 -5.83 -11.45
N LEU A 14 -4.49 -5.58 -10.15
CA LEU A 14 -3.40 -5.51 -9.18
C LEU A 14 -2.73 -6.87 -8.97
N ARG A 15 -3.51 -7.94 -8.92
CA ARG A 15 -2.99 -9.31 -8.74
C ARG A 15 -2.11 -9.79 -9.89
N GLN A 16 -2.25 -9.22 -11.09
CA GLN A 16 -1.47 -9.60 -12.26
C GLN A 16 -0.13 -8.87 -12.37
N ILE A 17 0.18 -7.95 -11.46
CA ILE A 17 1.48 -7.28 -11.43
C ILE A 17 2.53 -8.32 -11.04
N SER A 18 3.51 -8.56 -11.93
CA SER A 18 4.55 -9.58 -11.74
C SER A 18 5.96 -9.01 -11.64
N GLY A 19 6.12 -7.71 -11.72
CA GLY A 19 7.42 -7.05 -11.58
C GLY A 19 7.27 -5.54 -11.45
N LEU A 20 8.25 -4.95 -10.79
CA LEU A 20 8.32 -3.52 -10.54
C LEU A 20 9.69 -2.98 -10.92
N LYS A 21 9.71 -1.73 -11.39
CA LYS A 21 10.95 -0.98 -11.62
C LYS A 21 10.88 0.35 -10.87
N ILE A 22 11.55 0.42 -9.73
CA ILE A 22 11.49 1.55 -8.81
C ILE A 22 12.88 2.12 -8.63
N ASN A 23 13.08 3.41 -8.93
CA ASN A 23 14.37 4.11 -8.77
C ASN A 23 15.56 3.38 -9.44
N GLY A 24 15.32 2.73 -10.58
CA GLY A 24 16.34 1.97 -11.31
C GLY A 24 16.58 0.55 -10.78
N ILE A 25 15.91 0.13 -9.72
CA ILE A 25 15.92 -1.23 -9.19
C ILE A 25 14.78 -1.99 -9.86
N ASP A 26 15.12 -3.10 -10.52
CA ASP A 26 14.20 -3.97 -11.24
C ASP A 26 14.07 -5.27 -10.46
N PHE A 27 12.86 -5.67 -10.09
CA PHE A 27 12.63 -6.86 -9.27
C PHE A 27 11.30 -7.54 -9.60
N ALA A 28 11.26 -8.85 -9.38
CA ALA A 28 10.04 -9.63 -9.50
C ALA A 28 9.09 -9.32 -8.33
N LEU A 29 7.79 -9.34 -8.62
CA LEU A 29 6.74 -9.25 -7.62
C LEU A 29 5.87 -10.49 -7.73
N GLU A 30 5.79 -11.27 -6.64
CA GLU A 30 4.86 -12.39 -6.54
C GLU A 30 3.66 -12.00 -5.69
N VAL A 31 2.46 -12.17 -6.23
CA VAL A 31 1.20 -11.91 -5.51
C VAL A 31 0.48 -13.22 -5.27
N SER A 32 0.30 -13.58 -3.99
CA SER A 32 -0.44 -14.77 -3.55
C SER A 32 -1.74 -14.40 -2.86
N THR A 33 -2.81 -15.12 -3.16
CA THR A 33 -4.16 -14.90 -2.60
C THR A 33 -4.83 -16.21 -2.16
N ASP A 34 -4.09 -17.30 -2.14
CA ASP A 34 -4.67 -18.66 -2.06
C ASP A 34 -4.66 -19.22 -0.64
N TYR A 35 -3.86 -18.65 0.26
CA TYR A 35 -3.66 -19.18 1.61
C TYR A 35 -3.84 -18.11 2.68
N PRO A 36 -4.38 -18.48 3.85
CA PRO A 36 -4.44 -17.59 5.01
C PRO A 36 -3.04 -17.10 5.41
N VAL A 37 -2.92 -15.82 5.65
CA VAL A 37 -1.67 -15.17 6.07
C VAL A 37 -1.63 -15.07 7.59
N HIS A 38 -0.45 -15.30 8.18
CA HIS A 38 -0.24 -15.24 9.62
C HIS A 38 0.99 -14.39 9.93
N ASP A 39 0.92 -13.69 11.06
CA ASP A 39 2.08 -13.01 11.61
C ASP A 39 3.08 -13.99 12.27
N GLU A 40 4.19 -13.47 12.79
CA GLU A 40 5.23 -14.28 13.47
C GLU A 40 4.72 -14.95 14.76
N LEU A 41 3.61 -14.49 15.32
CA LEU A 41 2.98 -15.08 16.51
C LEU A 41 1.91 -16.11 16.15
N GLY A 42 1.63 -16.29 14.83
CA GLY A 42 0.61 -17.20 14.35
C GLY A 42 -0.80 -16.60 14.35
N ASN A 43 -0.95 -15.29 14.56
CA ASN A 43 -2.26 -14.64 14.44
C ASN A 43 -2.59 -14.41 12.96
N HIS A 44 -3.86 -14.54 12.61
CA HIS A 44 -4.33 -14.20 11.27
C HIS A 44 -4.15 -12.70 10.99
N VAL A 45 -3.58 -12.40 9.83
CA VAL A 45 -3.45 -11.04 9.30
C VAL A 45 -4.10 -10.96 7.93
N PHE A 46 -4.42 -9.75 7.48
CA PHE A 46 -5.09 -9.56 6.19
C PHE A 46 -4.13 -9.65 5.03
N GLY A 47 -2.91 -9.15 5.20
CA GLY A 47 -1.89 -9.20 4.18
C GLY A 47 -0.49 -9.02 4.77
N VAL A 48 0.50 -9.30 3.95
CA VAL A 48 1.91 -9.11 4.25
C VAL A 48 2.67 -8.80 2.96
N CYS A 49 3.61 -7.86 3.04
CA CYS A 49 4.67 -7.70 2.05
C CYS A 49 5.98 -8.24 2.65
N GLU A 50 6.65 -9.14 1.94
CA GLU A 50 7.83 -9.86 2.41
C GLU A 50 8.99 -9.73 1.43
N PHE A 51 10.20 -9.72 1.99
CA PHE A 51 11.45 -9.92 1.27
C PHE A 51 12.21 -11.09 1.89
N ASP A 52 12.58 -12.06 1.06
CA ASP A 52 13.41 -13.19 1.46
C ASP A 52 14.83 -13.01 0.88
N PRO A 53 15.87 -12.96 1.73
CA PRO A 53 17.25 -12.90 1.26
C PRO A 53 17.68 -14.07 0.37
N ALA A 54 16.97 -15.20 0.42
CA ALA A 54 17.20 -16.32 -0.49
C ALA A 54 16.71 -16.04 -1.92
N MET A 55 15.81 -15.03 -2.09
CA MET A 55 15.32 -14.53 -3.37
C MET A 55 15.59 -13.03 -3.49
N PRO A 56 16.85 -12.63 -3.63
CA PRO A 56 17.29 -11.24 -3.45
C PRO A 56 16.81 -10.26 -4.53
N ASP A 57 16.19 -10.74 -5.57
CA ASP A 57 15.64 -9.99 -6.71
C ASP A 57 14.11 -10.03 -6.77
N ALA A 58 13.46 -10.46 -5.68
CA ALA A 58 12.01 -10.58 -5.60
C ALA A 58 11.46 -9.99 -4.29
N ALA A 59 10.22 -9.54 -4.36
CA ALA A 59 9.36 -9.26 -3.22
C ALA A 59 8.07 -10.06 -3.36
N MET A 60 7.48 -10.47 -2.23
CA MET A 60 6.24 -11.23 -2.19
C MET A 60 5.16 -10.40 -1.48
N VAL A 61 3.97 -10.39 -2.06
CA VAL A 61 2.76 -9.84 -1.44
C VAL A 61 1.77 -10.97 -1.29
N SER A 62 1.39 -11.27 -0.05
CA SER A 62 0.38 -12.28 0.24
C SER A 62 -0.80 -11.65 0.95
N ILE A 63 -2.00 -11.97 0.51
CA ILE A 63 -3.24 -11.56 1.18
C ILE A 63 -4.10 -12.78 1.47
N SER A 64 -4.81 -12.74 2.59
CA SER A 64 -5.72 -13.81 2.99
C SER A 64 -6.86 -13.95 1.98
N PRO A 65 -7.38 -15.18 1.76
CA PRO A 65 -8.41 -15.44 0.76
C PRO A 65 -9.68 -14.61 0.95
N VAL A 66 -10.26 -14.20 -0.18
CA VAL A 66 -11.55 -13.52 -0.23
C VAL A 66 -12.67 -14.52 0.12
N GLY A 67 -13.63 -14.08 0.90
CA GLY A 67 -14.84 -14.84 1.24
C GLY A 67 -15.05 -15.00 2.74
N GLU A 68 -14.36 -15.91 3.39
CA GLU A 68 -14.59 -16.17 4.83
C GLU A 68 -13.97 -15.11 5.74
N ILE A 69 -12.81 -14.55 5.35
CA ILE A 69 -12.02 -13.60 6.16
C ILE A 69 -12.09 -12.19 5.59
N LEU A 70 -11.97 -12.06 4.27
CA LEU A 70 -11.94 -10.77 3.60
C LEU A 70 -13.15 -10.58 2.69
N SER A 71 -13.80 -9.41 2.77
CA SER A 71 -14.70 -8.96 1.71
C SER A 71 -13.90 -8.48 0.50
N ASP A 72 -14.52 -8.43 -0.69
CA ASP A 72 -13.87 -7.97 -1.92
C ASP A 72 -13.23 -6.59 -1.77
N LEU A 73 -13.91 -5.65 -1.10
CA LEU A 73 -13.39 -4.30 -0.86
C LEU A 73 -12.20 -4.30 0.10
N LEU A 74 -12.25 -5.14 1.14
CA LEU A 74 -11.15 -5.25 2.09
C LEU A 74 -9.94 -5.91 1.44
N ALA A 75 -10.15 -6.94 0.61
CA ALA A 75 -9.11 -7.60 -0.16
C ALA A 75 -8.42 -6.63 -1.13
N LEU A 76 -9.21 -5.84 -1.89
CA LEU A 76 -8.68 -4.82 -2.78
C LEU A 76 -7.85 -3.77 -2.03
N SER A 77 -8.37 -3.25 -0.91
CA SER A 77 -7.64 -2.26 -0.12
C SER A 77 -6.40 -2.85 0.56
N THR A 78 -6.45 -4.11 0.97
CA THR A 78 -5.29 -4.82 1.53
C THR A 78 -4.22 -5.01 0.47
N LEU A 79 -4.58 -5.53 -0.71
CA LEU A 79 -3.62 -5.70 -1.81
C LEU A 79 -2.98 -4.36 -2.21
N ALA A 80 -3.76 -3.30 -2.34
CA ALA A 80 -3.24 -1.97 -2.65
C ALA A 80 -2.29 -1.43 -1.56
N HIS A 81 -2.55 -1.72 -0.29
CA HIS A 81 -1.69 -1.34 0.82
C HIS A 81 -0.35 -2.11 0.78
N GLU A 82 -0.39 -3.44 0.63
CA GLU A 82 0.82 -4.26 0.55
C GLU A 82 1.67 -3.93 -0.69
N LEU A 83 1.03 -3.56 -1.81
CA LEU A 83 1.73 -3.02 -2.97
C LEU A 83 2.42 -1.69 -2.65
N GLY A 84 1.90 -0.89 -1.73
CA GLY A 84 2.57 0.30 -1.22
C GLY A 84 3.91 -0.05 -0.58
N HIS A 85 3.97 -1.08 0.27
CA HIS A 85 5.23 -1.59 0.84
C HIS A 85 6.16 -2.14 -0.24
N ALA A 86 5.64 -2.87 -1.23
CA ALA A 86 6.43 -3.34 -2.35
C ALA A 86 7.05 -2.19 -3.17
N VAL A 87 6.37 -1.05 -3.29
CA VAL A 87 6.88 0.14 -4.00
C VAL A 87 7.90 0.92 -3.18
N PHE A 88 7.66 1.14 -1.89
CA PHE A 88 8.45 2.05 -1.08
C PHE A 88 9.52 1.39 -0.22
N ASP A 89 9.28 0.18 0.26
CA ASP A 89 10.13 -0.48 1.24
C ASP A 89 10.97 -1.62 0.62
N ALA A 90 10.36 -2.44 -0.25
CA ALA A 90 11.05 -3.58 -0.87
C ALA A 90 12.33 -3.20 -1.65
N PRO A 91 12.41 -2.09 -2.41
CA PRO A 91 13.66 -1.71 -3.06
C PRO A 91 14.83 -1.52 -2.09
N GLY A 92 14.55 -0.97 -0.90
CA GLY A 92 15.54 -0.82 0.17
C GLY A 92 16.01 -2.16 0.72
N TRP A 93 15.08 -3.08 0.93
CA TRP A 93 15.37 -4.44 1.42
C TRP A 93 16.22 -5.23 0.40
N ILE A 94 15.87 -5.16 -0.88
CA ILE A 94 16.59 -5.79 -1.99
C ILE A 94 18.03 -5.26 -2.07
N VAL A 95 18.23 -3.95 -2.01
CA VAL A 95 19.57 -3.35 -2.03
C VAL A 95 20.39 -3.75 -0.81
N GLN A 96 19.77 -3.85 0.36
CA GLN A 96 20.45 -4.34 1.56
C GLN A 96 20.82 -5.81 1.45
N GLY A 97 19.89 -6.66 0.99
CA GLY A 97 20.12 -8.10 0.79
C GLY A 97 21.19 -8.40 -0.25
N SER A 98 21.25 -7.61 -1.34
CA SER A 98 22.24 -7.82 -2.41
C SER A 98 23.67 -7.43 -2.03
N LYS A 99 23.86 -6.62 -0.97
CA LYS A 99 25.21 -6.22 -0.52
C LYS A 99 25.99 -7.34 0.14
N GLY A 100 25.34 -8.44 0.51
CA GLY A 100 25.91 -9.52 1.30
C GLY A 100 26.37 -9.06 2.70
N PRO A 101 26.69 -9.97 3.61
CA PRO A 101 27.29 -9.61 4.89
C PRO A 101 28.64 -8.93 4.62
N GLY A 102 28.83 -7.73 5.17
CA GLY A 102 30.12 -7.04 5.16
C GLY A 102 31.16 -7.90 5.89
N LEU A 103 32.46 -7.69 5.57
CA LEU A 103 33.55 -8.47 6.15
C LEU A 103 33.56 -8.49 7.70
N PHE A 104 32.76 -7.62 8.33
CA PHE A 104 32.65 -7.44 9.78
C PHE A 104 31.20 -7.53 10.31
N ASP A 105 30.24 -7.85 9.42
CA ASP A 105 28.85 -8.00 9.82
C ASP A 105 28.59 -9.48 10.16
N ASP A 106 28.54 -9.81 11.43
CA ASP A 106 28.13 -11.13 11.95
C ASP A 106 26.59 -11.35 11.82
N VAL A 107 25.90 -10.47 11.07
CA VAL A 107 24.42 -10.53 10.95
C VAL A 107 24.07 -11.14 9.61
N GLU A 108 23.51 -12.34 9.63
CA GLU A 108 22.87 -12.92 8.45
C GLU A 108 21.72 -12.01 7.97
N PRO A 109 21.57 -11.86 6.64
CA PRO A 109 20.45 -11.11 6.11
C PRO A 109 19.14 -11.74 6.58
N THR A 110 18.34 -10.96 7.30
CA THR A 110 17.07 -11.41 7.87
C THR A 110 15.93 -11.12 6.92
N MET A 111 14.94 -12.01 6.92
CA MET A 111 13.68 -11.78 6.25
C MET A 111 13.04 -10.47 6.73
N LYS A 112 12.56 -9.64 5.79
CA LYS A 112 11.86 -8.39 6.09
C LYS A 112 10.38 -8.57 5.81
N ARG A 113 9.55 -8.03 6.69
CA ARG A 113 8.09 -8.16 6.60
C ARG A 113 7.40 -6.89 7.05
N ALA A 114 6.34 -6.53 6.33
CA ALA A 114 5.36 -5.55 6.75
C ALA A 114 3.98 -6.23 6.75
N TYR A 115 3.19 -6.02 7.80
CA TYR A 115 1.91 -6.71 7.98
C TYR A 115 0.74 -5.74 8.09
N ARG A 116 -0.35 -6.04 7.41
CA ARG A 116 -1.63 -5.42 7.68
C ARG A 116 -2.45 -6.24 8.66
N THR A 117 -2.48 -5.83 9.92
CA THR A 117 -3.04 -6.59 11.03
C THR A 117 -4.48 -6.24 11.41
N THR A 118 -4.99 -5.07 11.02
CA THR A 118 -6.30 -4.60 11.49
C THR A 118 -7.14 -3.98 10.38
N THR A 119 -8.47 -4.20 10.48
CA THR A 119 -9.43 -3.34 9.78
C THR A 119 -9.20 -1.89 10.20
N PRO A 120 -9.16 -0.94 9.25
CA PRO A 120 -9.13 0.46 9.59
C PRO A 120 -10.45 0.82 10.27
N ASP A 121 -10.50 0.73 11.60
CA ASP A 121 -11.59 1.32 12.35
C ASP A 121 -11.33 2.84 12.46
N SER A 122 -12.42 3.60 12.64
CA SER A 122 -12.36 5.05 12.69
C SER A 122 -11.50 5.59 13.87
N GLU A 123 -11.30 4.80 14.92
CA GLU A 123 -10.52 5.16 16.09
C GLU A 123 -9.01 5.00 15.84
N HIS A 124 -8.61 3.95 15.13
CA HIS A 124 -7.23 3.76 14.69
C HIS A 124 -6.83 4.80 13.64
N LEU A 125 -7.74 5.10 12.69
CA LEU A 125 -7.49 6.12 11.67
C LEU A 125 -7.29 7.50 12.30
N SER A 126 -8.11 7.88 13.29
CA SER A 126 -7.99 9.17 13.98
C SER A 126 -6.72 9.28 14.82
N LYS A 127 -6.27 8.18 15.45
CA LYS A 127 -4.99 8.13 16.18
C LYS A 127 -3.80 8.16 15.25
N ALA A 128 -3.85 7.43 14.13
CA ALA A 128 -2.78 7.44 13.13
C ALA A 128 -2.62 8.82 12.47
N LEU A 129 -3.72 9.53 12.18
CA LEU A 129 -3.69 10.89 11.62
C LEU A 129 -3.25 11.95 12.62
N SER A 130 -3.42 11.72 13.92
CA SER A 130 -3.06 12.70 14.97
C SER A 130 -1.69 12.46 15.60
N ALA A 131 -1.16 11.26 15.54
CA ALA A 131 0.16 10.92 16.05
C ALA A 131 1.24 11.33 15.03
N LYS A 132 2.24 12.12 15.45
CA LYS A 132 3.43 12.31 14.62
C LYS A 132 4.18 10.98 14.51
N PRO A 133 4.48 10.51 13.28
CA PRO A 133 5.25 9.30 13.10
C PRO A 133 6.62 9.46 13.78
N THR A 134 6.97 8.49 14.59
CA THR A 134 8.20 8.52 15.40
C THR A 134 9.16 7.39 15.07
N THR A 135 8.70 6.37 14.34
CA THR A 135 9.49 5.22 13.95
C THR A 135 9.49 5.04 12.43
N GLU A 136 10.50 4.35 11.92
CA GLU A 136 10.60 4.02 10.49
C GLU A 136 9.40 3.18 10.02
N GLU A 137 8.96 2.23 10.85
CA GLU A 137 7.78 1.40 10.61
C GLU A 137 6.50 2.25 10.48
N HIS A 138 6.32 3.23 11.36
CA HIS A 138 5.18 4.13 11.29
C HIS A 138 5.18 4.97 10.00
N PHE A 139 6.35 5.40 9.53
CA PHE A 139 6.47 6.10 8.24
C PHE A 139 6.20 5.16 7.05
N ALA A 140 6.61 3.89 7.14
CA ALA A 140 6.32 2.88 6.14
C ALA A 140 4.80 2.68 6.00
N GLU A 141 4.11 2.50 7.12
CA GLU A 141 2.65 2.36 7.18
C GLU A 141 1.92 3.58 6.60
N LEU A 142 2.38 4.79 6.91
CA LEU A 142 1.79 6.01 6.34
C LEU A 142 1.95 6.05 4.82
N ARG A 143 3.14 5.76 4.29
CA ARG A 143 3.38 5.73 2.85
C ARG A 143 2.51 4.69 2.15
N ALA A 144 2.40 3.48 2.72
CA ALA A 144 1.54 2.42 2.19
C ALA A 144 0.06 2.84 2.17
N ASN A 145 -0.42 3.49 3.24
CA ASN A 145 -1.79 4.01 3.31
C ASN A 145 -2.03 5.15 2.31
N GLU A 146 -1.10 6.09 2.14
CA GLU A 146 -1.20 7.17 1.15
C GLU A 146 -1.20 6.61 -0.28
N PHE A 147 -0.36 5.61 -0.55
CA PHE A 147 -0.33 4.92 -1.84
C PHE A 147 -1.67 4.23 -2.11
N MET A 148 -2.16 3.42 -1.17
CA MET A 148 -3.47 2.77 -1.27
C MET A 148 -4.58 3.77 -1.56
N GLY A 149 -4.65 4.86 -0.78
CA GLY A 149 -5.65 5.91 -0.96
C GLY A 149 -5.57 6.56 -2.33
N SER A 150 -4.37 6.91 -2.79
CA SER A 150 -4.15 7.54 -4.09
C SER A 150 -4.46 6.61 -5.27
N LEU A 151 -4.20 5.31 -5.10
CA LEU A 151 -4.44 4.30 -6.12
C LEU A 151 -5.94 3.99 -6.27
N LEU A 152 -6.65 3.81 -5.16
CA LEU A 152 -8.06 3.39 -5.16
C LEU A 152 -9.03 4.56 -5.30
N VAL A 153 -8.67 5.73 -4.76
CA VAL A 153 -9.50 6.94 -4.79
C VAL A 153 -8.68 8.13 -5.30
N PRO A 154 -8.42 8.22 -6.60
CA PRO A 154 -7.66 9.33 -7.16
C PRO A 154 -8.27 10.68 -6.79
N ARG A 155 -7.42 11.65 -6.41
CA ARG A 155 -7.83 12.99 -5.94
C ARG A 155 -8.85 13.65 -6.87
N GLN A 156 -8.68 13.52 -8.17
CA GLN A 156 -9.58 14.11 -9.16
C GLN A 156 -11.01 13.57 -9.05
N ARG A 157 -11.19 12.29 -8.68
CA ARG A 157 -12.50 11.69 -8.44
C ARG A 157 -13.16 12.21 -7.19
N ILE A 158 -12.36 12.39 -6.11
CA ILE A 158 -12.88 12.99 -4.87
C ILE A 158 -13.37 14.40 -5.16
N ILE A 159 -12.60 15.19 -5.89
CA ILE A 159 -12.98 16.56 -6.27
C ILE A 159 -14.28 16.54 -7.10
N ALA A 160 -14.35 15.70 -8.11
CA ALA A 160 -15.55 15.60 -8.96
C ALA A 160 -16.79 15.18 -8.17
N ALA A 161 -16.66 14.17 -7.29
CA ALA A 161 -17.75 13.72 -6.44
C ALA A 161 -18.21 14.79 -5.44
N VAL A 162 -17.26 15.52 -4.85
CA VAL A 162 -17.57 16.63 -3.93
C VAL A 162 -18.28 17.76 -4.69
N GLU A 163 -17.84 18.13 -5.89
CA GLU A 163 -18.49 19.16 -6.72
C GLU A 163 -19.90 18.76 -7.13
N GLU A 164 -20.13 17.49 -7.38
CA GLU A 164 -21.47 16.96 -7.74
C GLU A 164 -22.41 16.95 -6.52
N LEU A 165 -21.93 16.51 -5.37
CA LEU A 165 -22.78 16.28 -4.18
C LEU A 165 -22.98 17.55 -3.33
N ALA A 166 -21.99 18.42 -3.27
CA ALA A 166 -22.01 19.59 -2.39
C ALA A 166 -23.26 20.49 -2.53
N PRO A 167 -23.76 20.79 -3.77
CA PRO A 167 -24.96 21.61 -3.92
C PRO A 167 -26.22 21.00 -3.30
N GLY A 168 -26.33 19.66 -3.31
CA GLY A 168 -27.46 18.94 -2.71
C GLY A 168 -27.45 18.91 -1.18
N HIS A 169 -26.34 19.28 -0.56
CA HIS A 169 -26.12 19.27 0.87
C HIS A 169 -25.83 20.64 1.47
N ASP A 170 -26.07 21.72 0.75
CA ASP A 170 -25.79 23.11 1.17
C ASP A 170 -24.31 23.34 1.56
N ILE A 171 -23.40 22.59 0.94
CA ILE A 171 -21.95 22.71 1.19
C ILE A 171 -21.34 23.66 0.17
N THR A 172 -20.67 24.71 0.66
CA THR A 172 -19.90 25.62 -0.19
C THR A 172 -18.45 25.16 -0.30
N ILE A 173 -18.01 24.89 -1.52
CA ILE A 173 -16.63 24.49 -1.79
C ILE A 173 -15.76 25.75 -1.89
N HIS A 174 -14.79 25.87 -0.98
CA HIS A 174 -13.78 26.91 -1.04
C HIS A 174 -12.49 26.32 -1.62
N ARG A 175 -12.13 26.77 -2.83
CA ARG A 175 -10.83 26.45 -3.40
C ARG A 175 -9.80 27.46 -2.91
N HIS A 176 -8.83 26.99 -2.12
CA HIS A 176 -7.65 27.83 -1.84
C HIS A 176 -6.76 27.79 -3.09
N PRO A 177 -6.35 28.95 -3.64
CA PRO A 177 -5.35 28.96 -4.69
C PRO A 177 -4.08 28.29 -4.17
N SER A 178 -3.56 27.35 -4.95
CA SER A 178 -2.27 26.74 -4.65
C SER A 178 -1.20 27.86 -4.61
N THR A 179 -0.41 27.88 -3.56
CA THR A 179 0.75 28.78 -3.45
C THR A 179 1.97 28.21 -4.18
N ASP A 180 1.85 27.00 -4.70
CA ASP A 180 2.88 26.35 -5.50
C ASP A 180 2.71 26.73 -6.98
N PRO A 181 3.66 27.49 -7.58
CA PRO A 181 3.56 27.94 -8.95
C PRO A 181 3.60 26.79 -9.98
N ASP A 182 4.08 25.61 -9.60
CA ASP A 182 4.19 24.43 -10.47
C ASP A 182 3.01 23.45 -10.30
N HIS A 183 2.05 23.78 -9.45
CA HIS A 183 0.87 22.94 -9.25
C HIS A 183 -0.32 23.50 -10.05
N PRO A 184 -0.79 22.82 -11.11
CA PRO A 184 -2.02 23.22 -11.79
C PRO A 184 -3.18 23.11 -10.80
N GLY A 185 -3.85 24.23 -10.54
CA GLY A 185 -4.97 24.37 -9.61
C GLY A 185 -6.23 23.60 -10.04
#